data_2dfc6fdd0a082c8e5c26242abc6e137d
#
_entry.id   2dfc6fdd0a082c8e5c26242abc6e137d
#
_cell.length_a   1.000
_cell.length_b   1.000
_cell.length_c   1.000
_cell.angle_alpha   90.00
_cell.angle_beta   90.00
_cell.angle_gamma   90.00
#
_symmetry.space_group_name_H-M   'P 1'
#
loop_
_entity.id
_entity.type
_entity.pdbx_description
1 polymer ?
#
loop_
_entity_poly.entity_id
_entity_poly.type
_entity_poly.pdbx_seq_one_letter_code
_entity_poly.pdbx_strand_id
1 'polypeptide(L)'
;MSLKEQLLSDLKGAMKQRDALRLNTIRSVTSEIKNQEINSRSELSDDEVLSIVTSQIKKRKEAADLFKKGGRPELSDKEDSERSVLETYLPEQVSEADIRLRIAEVIAESNASSLADMGKVMKTVVPEFKGKADNSLIKNIVSELLGQTD
;
A
#
# COMPACT_ATOMS: atom_id res chain seq x y z
N MET A 1 12.80 13.04 9.81
CA MET A 1 12.93 13.02 8.35
C MET A 1 11.60 12.60 7.73
N SER A 2 11.07 13.38 6.79
CA SER A 2 9.83 13.01 6.11
C SER A 2 10.07 11.78 5.21
N LEU A 3 8.98 11.12 4.82
CA LEU A 3 9.07 9.98 3.91
C LEU A 3 9.70 10.38 2.56
N LYS A 4 9.34 11.55 2.03
CA LYS A 4 9.94 12.10 0.81
C LYS A 4 11.45 12.31 0.97
N GLU A 5 11.87 12.91 2.09
CA GLU A 5 13.30 13.11 2.37
C GLU A 5 14.06 11.80 2.49
N GLN A 6 13.45 10.82 3.13
CA GLN A 6 14.04 9.48 3.25
C GLN A 6 14.22 8.84 1.87
N LEU A 7 13.21 8.91 1.01
CA LEU A 7 13.28 8.41 -0.37
C LEU A 7 14.38 9.10 -1.18
N LEU A 8 14.49 10.42 -1.06
CA LEU A 8 15.53 11.18 -1.77
C LEU A 8 16.94 10.86 -1.26
N SER A 9 17.09 10.67 0.05
CA SER A 9 18.36 10.25 0.65
C SER A 9 18.76 8.86 0.16
N ASP A 10 17.82 7.92 0.14
CA ASP A 10 18.06 6.55 -0.31
C ASP A 10 18.36 6.49 -1.82
N LEU A 11 17.74 7.39 -2.59
CA LEU A 11 18.04 7.54 -4.02
C LEU A 11 19.52 7.86 -4.24
N LYS A 12 20.03 8.83 -3.49
CA LYS A 12 21.44 9.22 -3.54
C LYS A 12 22.36 8.07 -3.10
N GLY A 13 21.97 7.36 -2.05
CA GLY A 13 22.70 6.19 -1.56
C GLY A 13 22.78 5.08 -2.61
N ALA A 14 21.67 4.77 -3.27
CA ALA A 14 21.63 3.77 -4.33
C ALA A 14 22.50 4.18 -5.53
N MET A 15 22.53 5.46 -5.88
CA MET A 15 23.43 5.98 -6.92
C MET A 15 24.89 5.76 -6.56
N LYS A 16 25.29 6.10 -5.33
CA LYS A 16 26.67 5.92 -4.85
C LYS A 16 27.08 4.46 -4.82
N GLN A 17 26.19 3.58 -4.41
CA GLN A 17 26.43 2.14 -4.32
C GLN A 17 26.29 1.41 -5.66
N ARG A 18 25.87 2.12 -6.70
CA ARG A 18 25.59 1.55 -8.03
C ARG A 18 24.60 0.39 -7.96
N ASP A 19 23.63 0.50 -7.05
CA ASP A 19 22.55 -0.48 -6.90
C ASP A 19 21.43 -0.12 -7.89
N ALA A 20 21.48 -0.70 -9.07
CA ALA A 20 20.56 -0.40 -10.16
C ALA A 20 19.10 -0.72 -9.80
N LEU A 21 18.85 -1.82 -9.10
CA LEU A 21 17.50 -2.21 -8.70
C LEU A 21 16.88 -1.17 -7.76
N ARG A 22 17.58 -0.85 -6.68
CA ARG A 22 17.12 0.17 -5.72
C ARG A 22 16.98 1.53 -6.39
N LEU A 23 17.98 1.92 -7.18
CA LEU A 23 17.97 3.21 -7.86
C LEU A 23 16.73 3.37 -8.76
N ASN A 24 16.50 2.41 -9.63
CA ASN A 24 15.38 2.47 -10.58
C ASN A 24 14.02 2.42 -9.87
N THR A 25 13.89 1.60 -8.84
CA THR A 25 12.67 1.47 -8.08
C THR A 25 12.34 2.74 -7.30
N ILE A 26 13.30 3.28 -6.57
CA ILE A 26 13.12 4.53 -5.80
C ILE A 26 12.86 5.71 -6.75
N ARG A 27 13.57 5.75 -7.88
CA ARG A 27 13.38 6.80 -8.88
C ARG A 27 11.95 6.82 -9.44
N SER A 28 11.33 5.66 -9.62
CA SER A 28 9.94 5.59 -10.09
C SER A 28 8.97 6.27 -9.12
N VAL A 29 9.21 6.14 -7.82
CA VAL A 29 8.41 6.80 -6.78
C VAL A 29 8.71 8.30 -6.72
N THR A 30 9.98 8.69 -6.69
CA THR A 30 10.36 10.11 -6.60
C THR A 30 9.91 10.90 -7.82
N SER A 31 9.92 10.28 -9.01
CA SER A 31 9.40 10.89 -10.23
C SER A 31 7.89 11.12 -10.15
N GLU A 32 7.14 10.15 -9.62
CA GLU A 32 5.69 10.29 -9.44
C GLU A 32 5.37 11.38 -8.41
N ILE A 33 6.12 11.45 -7.31
CA ILE A 33 5.98 12.51 -6.32
C ILE A 33 6.14 13.87 -6.99
N LYS A 34 7.22 14.02 -7.75
CA LYS A 34 7.52 15.27 -8.46
C LYS A 34 6.40 15.66 -9.42
N ASN A 35 5.89 14.69 -10.20
CA ASN A 35 4.81 14.94 -11.13
C ASN A 35 3.53 15.41 -10.42
N GLN A 36 3.18 14.77 -9.31
CA GLN A 36 2.00 15.15 -8.54
C GLN A 36 2.18 16.52 -7.88
N GLU A 37 3.37 16.85 -7.39
CA GLU A 37 3.68 18.17 -6.82
C GLU A 37 3.58 19.27 -7.87
N ILE A 38 4.06 19.01 -9.09
CA ILE A 38 3.94 19.96 -10.20
C ILE A 38 2.47 20.20 -10.55
N ASN A 39 1.68 19.13 -10.66
CA ASN A 39 0.27 19.21 -11.03
C ASN A 39 -0.58 19.92 -9.96
N SER A 40 -0.32 19.65 -8.69
CA SER A 40 -1.05 20.25 -7.57
C SER A 40 -0.49 21.61 -7.14
N ARG A 41 0.71 21.97 -7.61
CA ARG A 41 1.46 23.18 -7.23
C ARG A 41 1.68 23.29 -5.72
N SER A 42 1.84 22.14 -5.06
CA SER A 42 2.08 22.04 -3.62
C SER A 42 2.90 20.82 -3.29
N GLU A 43 3.59 20.86 -2.16
CA GLU A 43 4.30 19.69 -1.67
C GLU A 43 3.32 18.63 -1.17
N LEU A 44 3.65 17.35 -1.40
CA LEU A 44 2.86 16.24 -0.91
C LEU A 44 3.14 15.99 0.57
N SER A 45 2.09 15.68 1.32
CA SER A 45 2.20 15.21 2.71
C SER A 45 2.78 13.80 2.75
N ASP A 46 3.22 13.37 3.94
CA ASP A 46 3.68 12.00 4.15
C ASP A 46 2.59 10.97 3.78
N ASP A 47 1.33 11.25 4.09
CA ASP A 47 0.21 10.39 3.72
C ASP A 47 0.04 10.27 2.20
N GLU A 48 0.20 11.36 1.49
CA GLU A 48 0.12 11.36 0.02
C GLU A 48 1.30 10.61 -0.60
N VAL A 49 2.51 10.78 -0.05
CA VAL A 49 3.69 10.03 -0.48
C VAL A 49 3.51 8.54 -0.18
N LEU A 50 3.00 8.19 0.99
CA LEU A 50 2.71 6.80 1.34
C LEU A 50 1.69 6.17 0.39
N SER A 51 0.69 6.94 -0.04
CA SER A 51 -0.29 6.48 -1.03
C SER A 51 0.36 6.13 -2.38
N ILE A 52 1.35 6.90 -2.81
CA ILE A 52 2.12 6.60 -4.02
C ILE A 52 2.88 5.28 -3.85
N VAL A 53 3.57 5.12 -2.72
CA VAL A 53 4.33 3.90 -2.42
C VAL A 53 3.41 2.67 -2.42
N THR A 54 2.29 2.72 -1.72
CA THR A 54 1.34 1.60 -1.64
C THR A 54 0.72 1.28 -2.99
N SER A 55 0.40 2.29 -3.79
CA SER A 55 -0.13 2.11 -5.14
C SER A 55 0.88 1.39 -6.05
N GLN A 56 2.15 1.77 -5.98
CA GLN A 56 3.21 1.13 -6.77
C GLN A 56 3.47 -0.30 -6.32
N ILE A 57 3.41 -0.57 -5.01
CA ILE A 57 3.52 -1.94 -4.48
C ILE A 57 2.42 -2.81 -5.06
N LYS A 58 1.18 -2.33 -5.05
CA LYS A 58 0.02 -3.05 -5.58
C LYS A 58 0.18 -3.34 -7.07
N LYS A 59 0.58 -2.35 -7.86
CA LYS A 59 0.80 -2.51 -9.30
C LYS A 59 1.88 -3.54 -9.61
N ARG A 60 2.98 -3.56 -8.84
CA ARG A 60 4.06 -4.51 -9.03
C ARG A 60 3.62 -5.93 -8.66
N LYS A 61 2.83 -6.08 -7.61
CA LYS A 61 2.27 -7.37 -7.22
C LYS A 61 1.35 -7.93 -8.30
N GLU A 62 0.46 -7.10 -8.85
CA GLU A 62 -0.43 -7.47 -9.94
C GLU A 62 0.37 -7.85 -11.20
N ALA A 63 1.40 -7.08 -11.54
CA ALA A 63 2.28 -7.36 -12.67
C ALA A 63 3.03 -8.68 -12.48
N ALA A 64 3.56 -8.93 -11.28
CA ALA A 64 4.24 -10.19 -10.96
C ALA A 64 3.32 -11.40 -11.16
N ASP A 65 2.08 -11.31 -10.69
CA ASP A 65 1.09 -12.37 -10.86
C ASP A 65 0.77 -12.63 -12.34
N LEU A 66 0.62 -11.57 -13.14
CA LEU A 66 0.37 -11.66 -14.57
C LEU A 66 1.56 -12.30 -15.31
N PHE A 67 2.78 -11.91 -15.00
CA PHE A 67 3.98 -12.49 -15.59
C PHE A 67 4.12 -13.98 -15.25
N LYS A 68 3.82 -14.34 -14.01
CA LYS A 68 3.86 -15.74 -13.58
C LYS A 68 2.84 -16.57 -14.35
N LYS A 69 1.62 -16.09 -14.49
CA LYS A 69 0.56 -16.75 -15.26
C LYS A 69 0.90 -16.83 -16.75
N GLY A 70 1.61 -15.83 -17.27
CA GLY A 70 2.04 -15.76 -18.65
C GLY A 70 3.31 -16.56 -18.97
N GLY A 71 3.85 -17.31 -18.00
CA GLY A 71 5.06 -18.10 -18.22
C GLY A 71 6.35 -17.29 -18.30
N ARG A 72 6.38 -16.11 -17.66
CA ARG A 72 7.54 -15.21 -17.63
C ARG A 72 8.05 -15.05 -16.19
N PRO A 73 8.59 -16.14 -15.56
CA PRO A 73 9.00 -16.09 -14.16
C PRO A 73 10.12 -15.08 -13.89
N GLU A 74 11.02 -14.84 -14.84
CA GLU A 74 12.10 -13.86 -14.69
C GLU A 74 11.57 -12.43 -14.53
N LEU A 75 10.49 -12.10 -15.23
CA LEU A 75 9.85 -10.78 -15.12
C LEU A 75 9.02 -10.67 -13.82
N SER A 76 8.38 -11.77 -13.42
CA SER A 76 7.69 -11.85 -12.14
C SER A 76 8.64 -11.62 -10.97
N ASP A 77 9.80 -12.28 -10.97
CA ASP A 77 10.83 -12.14 -9.94
C ASP A 77 11.37 -10.70 -9.88
N LYS A 78 11.53 -10.07 -11.02
CA LYS A 78 11.96 -8.66 -11.07
C LYS A 78 10.95 -7.75 -10.40
N GLU A 79 9.65 -7.91 -10.71
CA GLU A 79 8.59 -7.13 -10.07
C GLU A 79 8.54 -7.37 -8.56
N ASP A 80 8.69 -8.62 -8.12
CA ASP A 80 8.74 -8.96 -6.70
C ASP A 80 9.95 -8.32 -6.00
N SER A 81 11.11 -8.28 -6.64
CA SER A 81 12.31 -7.63 -6.10
C SER A 81 12.11 -6.13 -5.95
N GLU A 82 11.51 -5.48 -6.94
CA GLU A 82 11.19 -4.06 -6.89
C GLU A 82 10.16 -3.76 -5.80
N ARG A 83 9.15 -4.61 -5.67
CA ARG A 83 8.15 -4.52 -4.61
C ARG A 83 8.80 -4.59 -3.22
N SER A 84 9.73 -5.52 -3.02
CA SER A 84 10.44 -5.67 -1.74
C SER A 84 11.19 -4.42 -1.33
N VAL A 85 11.79 -3.70 -2.29
CA VAL A 85 12.44 -2.40 -2.02
C VAL A 85 11.43 -1.40 -1.46
N LEU A 86 10.24 -1.30 -2.06
CA LEU A 86 9.21 -0.35 -1.65
C LEU A 86 8.56 -0.73 -0.32
N GLU A 87 8.42 -2.01 -0.02
CA GLU A 87 7.83 -2.48 1.24
C GLU A 87 8.63 -2.03 2.47
N THR A 88 9.93 -1.74 2.31
CA THR A 88 10.75 -1.22 3.41
C THR A 88 10.31 0.17 3.89
N TYR A 89 9.54 0.89 3.09
CA TYR A 89 9.03 2.23 3.43
C TYR A 89 7.65 2.19 4.09
N LEU A 90 7.02 1.03 4.15
CA LEU A 90 5.71 0.90 4.79
C LEU A 90 5.85 0.94 6.32
N PRO A 91 4.84 1.47 7.03
CA PRO A 91 4.78 1.31 8.48
C PRO A 91 4.63 -0.18 8.84
N GLU A 92 4.77 -0.49 10.14
CA GLU A 92 4.59 -1.85 10.62
C GLU A 92 3.25 -2.41 10.16
N GLN A 93 3.30 -3.58 9.51
CA GLN A 93 2.09 -4.21 8.98
C GLN A 93 1.32 -4.90 10.10
N VAL A 94 0.00 -4.81 10.01
CA VAL A 94 -0.91 -5.43 10.98
C VAL A 94 -1.30 -6.83 10.48
N SER A 95 -1.32 -7.81 11.38
CA SER A 95 -1.70 -9.18 11.03
C SER A 95 -3.20 -9.27 10.67
N GLU A 96 -3.56 -10.25 9.86
CA GLU A 96 -4.95 -10.49 9.51
C GLU A 96 -5.83 -10.72 10.74
N ALA A 97 -5.30 -11.44 11.74
CA ALA A 97 -6.02 -11.69 13.00
C ALA A 97 -6.36 -10.38 13.72
N ASP A 98 -5.39 -9.46 13.82
CA ASP A 98 -5.60 -8.17 14.46
C ASP A 98 -6.54 -7.28 13.67
N ILE A 99 -6.47 -7.33 12.34
CA ILE A 99 -7.40 -6.61 11.46
C ILE A 99 -8.83 -7.10 11.70
N ARG A 100 -9.04 -8.43 11.77
CA ARG A 100 -10.36 -9.02 12.03
C ARG A 100 -10.92 -8.58 13.37
N LEU A 101 -10.10 -8.59 14.42
CA LEU A 101 -10.50 -8.13 15.75
C LEU A 101 -10.95 -6.69 15.72
N ARG A 102 -10.18 -5.81 15.11
CA ARG A 102 -10.51 -4.38 15.03
C ARG A 102 -11.79 -4.13 14.23
N ILE A 103 -11.94 -4.81 13.11
CA ILE A 103 -13.15 -4.67 12.28
C ILE A 103 -14.38 -5.16 13.04
N ALA A 104 -14.30 -6.28 13.76
CA ALA A 104 -15.38 -6.77 14.60
C ALA A 104 -15.77 -5.73 15.68
N GLU A 105 -14.80 -5.08 16.32
CA GLU A 105 -15.06 -4.01 17.27
C GLU A 105 -15.80 -2.83 16.63
N VAL A 106 -15.36 -2.39 15.45
CA VAL A 106 -16.00 -1.29 14.72
C VAL A 106 -17.43 -1.62 14.32
N ILE A 107 -17.66 -2.84 13.88
CA ILE A 107 -19.00 -3.32 13.53
C ILE A 107 -19.92 -3.25 14.77
N ALA A 108 -19.45 -3.71 15.92
CA ALA A 108 -20.20 -3.67 17.17
C ALA A 108 -20.45 -2.23 17.62
N GLU A 109 -19.46 -1.37 17.60
CA GLU A 109 -19.54 0.03 18.01
C GLU A 109 -20.49 0.86 17.12
N SER A 110 -20.50 0.56 15.82
CA SER A 110 -21.30 1.30 14.84
C SER A 110 -22.71 0.77 14.66
N ASN A 111 -23.07 -0.34 15.34
CA ASN A 111 -24.34 -1.04 15.19
C ASN A 111 -24.60 -1.49 13.74
N ALA A 112 -23.54 -1.78 12.99
CA ALA A 112 -23.67 -2.31 11.63
C ALA A 112 -24.22 -3.72 11.68
N SER A 113 -25.19 -4.03 10.83
CA SER A 113 -25.94 -5.29 10.89
C SER A 113 -25.96 -6.07 9.58
N SER A 114 -25.61 -5.42 8.46
CA SER A 114 -25.69 -6.06 7.15
C SER A 114 -24.68 -5.46 6.18
N LEU A 115 -24.58 -6.09 5.00
CA LEU A 115 -23.73 -5.58 3.90
C LEU A 115 -24.09 -4.15 3.48
N ALA A 116 -25.33 -3.70 3.74
CA ALA A 116 -25.70 -2.30 3.47
C ALA A 116 -24.91 -1.30 4.31
N ASP A 117 -24.36 -1.72 5.44
CA ASP A 117 -23.56 -0.89 6.34
C ASP A 117 -22.05 -0.91 6.00
N MET A 118 -21.66 -1.59 4.94
CA MET A 118 -20.26 -1.76 4.56
C MET A 118 -19.52 -0.43 4.41
N GLY A 119 -20.13 0.55 3.73
CA GLY A 119 -19.54 1.88 3.55
C GLY A 119 -19.26 2.59 4.86
N LYS A 120 -20.14 2.45 5.83
CA LYS A 120 -20.02 3.02 7.16
C LYS A 120 -18.83 2.44 7.92
N VAL A 121 -18.66 1.13 7.88
CA VAL A 121 -17.54 0.43 8.50
C VAL A 121 -16.23 0.77 7.80
N MET A 122 -16.20 0.73 6.47
CA MET A 122 -15.01 1.04 5.67
C MET A 122 -14.52 2.46 5.91
N LYS A 123 -15.43 3.42 6.05
CA LYS A 123 -15.08 4.81 6.33
C LYS A 123 -14.28 4.96 7.63
N THR A 124 -14.53 4.10 8.62
CA THR A 124 -13.82 4.11 9.89
C THR A 124 -12.51 3.34 9.83
N VAL A 125 -12.51 2.14 9.25
CA VAL A 125 -11.33 1.24 9.31
C VAL A 125 -10.26 1.55 8.27
N VAL A 126 -10.62 2.03 7.07
CA VAL A 126 -9.62 2.31 6.03
C VAL A 126 -8.58 3.32 6.47
N PRO A 127 -8.95 4.48 7.09
CA PRO A 127 -7.93 5.43 7.58
C PRO A 127 -7.03 4.85 8.67
N GLU A 128 -7.58 4.00 9.55
CA GLU A 128 -6.81 3.40 10.64
C GLU A 128 -5.69 2.48 10.14
N PHE A 129 -5.94 1.77 9.04
CA PHE A 129 -5.00 0.80 8.49
C PHE A 129 -4.25 1.31 7.26
N LYS A 130 -4.27 2.61 6.99
CA LYS A 130 -3.60 3.17 5.83
C LYS A 130 -2.11 2.85 5.83
N GLY A 131 -1.65 2.16 4.79
CA GLY A 131 -0.28 1.70 4.66
C GLY A 131 0.08 0.51 5.55
N LYS A 132 -0.80 0.08 6.48
CA LYS A 132 -0.58 -1.02 7.42
C LYS A 132 -1.21 -2.33 6.98
N ALA A 133 -2.17 -2.26 6.07
CA ALA A 133 -2.87 -3.40 5.51
C ALA A 133 -3.39 -3.07 4.11
N ASP A 134 -3.55 -4.10 3.28
CA ASP A 134 -4.12 -3.96 1.94
C ASP A 134 -5.62 -3.66 2.04
N ASN A 135 -6.08 -2.63 1.35
CA ASN A 135 -7.50 -2.26 1.33
C ASN A 135 -8.39 -3.38 0.79
N SER A 136 -7.90 -4.19 -0.14
CA SER A 136 -8.66 -5.34 -0.65
C SER A 136 -8.90 -6.38 0.44
N LEU A 137 -7.90 -6.64 1.28
CA LEU A 137 -8.04 -7.54 2.43
C LEU A 137 -9.05 -6.98 3.43
N ILE A 138 -8.96 -5.70 3.76
CA ILE A 138 -9.89 -5.02 4.67
C ILE A 138 -11.32 -5.15 4.14
N LYS A 139 -11.54 -4.85 2.87
CA LYS A 139 -12.84 -4.95 2.22
C LYS A 139 -13.41 -6.36 2.30
N ASN A 140 -12.60 -7.38 2.03
CA ASN A 140 -13.01 -8.77 2.08
C ASN A 140 -13.41 -9.19 3.50
N ILE A 141 -12.66 -8.77 4.51
CA ILE A 141 -12.96 -9.06 5.92
C ILE A 141 -14.25 -8.37 6.35
N VAL A 142 -14.42 -7.11 6.02
CA VAL A 142 -15.65 -6.36 6.34
C VAL A 142 -16.87 -7.05 5.70
N SER A 143 -16.77 -7.40 4.43
CA SER A 143 -17.82 -8.10 3.71
C SER A 143 -18.16 -9.45 4.35
N GLU A 144 -17.16 -10.22 4.70
CA GLU A 144 -17.31 -11.52 5.36
C GLU A 144 -18.01 -11.39 6.71
N LEU A 145 -17.52 -10.48 7.57
CA LEU A 145 -18.07 -10.31 8.92
C LEU A 145 -19.50 -9.71 8.90
N LEU A 146 -19.80 -8.79 8.00
CA LEU A 146 -21.15 -8.25 7.85
C LEU A 146 -22.10 -9.26 7.22
N GLY A 147 -21.63 -10.10 6.32
CA GLY A 147 -22.43 -11.17 5.72
C GLY A 147 -22.80 -12.28 6.69
N GLN A 148 -22.10 -12.41 7.81
CA GLN A 148 -22.35 -13.40 8.84
C GLN A 148 -23.31 -12.90 9.93
N THR A 149 -23.66 -11.62 9.93
CA THR A 149 -24.53 -10.99 10.94
C THR A 149 -25.99 -10.94 10.48
N ASP A 150 -26.61 -12.05 10.24
CA ASP A 150 -28.04 -12.11 9.91
C ASP A 150 -28.91 -12.13 11.18
#